data_e114094bb3bf1600b39d3f53939e51c7
#
_entry.id   e114094bb3bf1600b39d3f53939e51c7
#
_cell.length_a   1.000
_cell.length_b   1.000
_cell.length_c   1.000
_cell.angle_alpha   90.00
_cell.angle_beta   90.00
_cell.angle_gamma   90.00
#
_symmetry.space_group_name_H-M   'P 1'
#
loop_
_entity.id
_entity.type
_entity.pdbx_description
1 polymer ?
#
loop_
_entity_poly.entity_id
_entity_poly.type
_entity_poly.pdbx_seq_one_letter_code
_entity_poly.pdbx_strand_id
1 'polypeptide(L)'
;MTGALERIKPWLYPSIIRTYHDRPLPFLLCNVPTVGQSFYIAVLVILNIVFLAIGYKTAWPNQTNQWYQNHYQELMAYFMWRTGVLAFCNMPVLFLFSSRNNILLWLTNWSHSTYMLLHRWIARLFLLQTLLHSILALVLYQNTGSYAKSLTTLWWIWGCVATVAAVILVLTSMLVLRQRAYELFLITHIVMAVICVVGCWYHVYIGYENTFGYETWLYAAIAIWFFDRVVRVARVLK
;
A
#
# COMPACT_ATOMS: atom_id res chain seq x y z
N MET A 1 21.47 15.70 26.06
CA MET A 1 21.29 14.95 24.79
C MET A 1 20.85 15.82 23.59
N THR A 2 20.71 17.11 23.75
CA THR A 2 20.23 18.07 22.70
C THR A 2 21.25 18.44 21.62
N GLY A 3 22.56 18.29 21.89
CA GLY A 3 23.61 18.81 21.01
C GLY A 3 23.85 18.01 19.68
N ALA A 4 23.61 16.70 19.64
CA ALA A 4 23.86 15.88 18.45
C ALA A 4 22.77 16.09 17.39
N LEU A 5 21.50 16.15 17.80
CA LEU A 5 20.37 16.41 16.91
C LEU A 5 20.42 17.81 16.30
N GLU A 6 20.86 18.83 17.06
CA GLU A 6 21.01 20.21 16.56
C GLU A 6 22.07 20.31 15.45
N ARG A 7 23.15 19.51 15.55
CA ARG A 7 24.22 19.48 14.53
C ARG A 7 23.76 18.80 13.21
N ILE A 8 22.80 17.88 13.28
CA ILE A 8 22.34 17.10 12.13
C ILE A 8 21.15 17.80 11.43
N LYS A 9 20.37 18.61 12.17
CA LYS A 9 19.22 19.35 11.61
C LYS A 9 19.51 20.10 10.30
N PRO A 10 20.59 20.88 10.16
CA PRO A 10 20.87 21.62 8.91
C PRO A 10 21.02 20.71 7.69
N TRP A 11 21.37 19.45 7.88
CA TRP A 11 21.52 18.44 6.79
C TRP A 11 20.22 17.71 6.46
N LEU A 12 19.30 17.59 7.42
CA LEU A 12 18.06 16.82 7.27
C LEU A 12 16.88 17.67 6.74
N TYR A 13 16.86 18.97 7.03
CA TYR A 13 15.76 19.86 6.65
C TYR A 13 15.77 20.34 5.19
N PRO A 14 16.91 20.49 4.49
CA PRO A 14 16.88 20.89 3.10
C PRO A 14 16.11 19.90 2.23
N SER A 15 15.47 20.39 1.20
CA SER A 15 14.89 19.54 0.16
C SER A 15 15.99 18.74 -0.55
N ILE A 16 15.69 17.49 -0.95
CA ILE A 16 16.62 16.64 -1.71
C ILE A 16 17.05 17.31 -3.02
N ILE A 17 16.13 18.07 -3.63
CA ILE A 17 16.43 18.90 -4.81
C ILE A 17 16.41 20.36 -4.33
N ARG A 18 17.56 20.91 -4.04
CA ARG A 18 17.71 22.26 -3.45
C ARG A 18 16.96 23.37 -4.18
N THR A 19 16.82 23.27 -5.49
CA THR A 19 16.07 24.20 -6.35
C THR A 19 14.55 24.15 -6.14
N TYR A 20 14.02 23.08 -5.55
CA TYR A 20 12.58 22.85 -5.37
C TYR A 20 12.15 22.86 -3.90
N HIS A 21 12.84 23.61 -3.05
CA HIS A 21 12.43 23.76 -1.65
C HIS A 21 11.01 24.32 -1.58
N ASP A 22 10.11 23.57 -0.94
CA ASP A 22 8.67 23.89 -0.78
C ASP A 22 7.87 24.04 -2.09
N ARG A 23 8.43 23.61 -3.23
CA ARG A 23 7.74 23.64 -4.51
C ARG A 23 7.37 22.23 -4.98
N PRO A 24 6.24 22.08 -5.68
CA PRO A 24 5.92 20.80 -6.32
C PRO A 24 6.87 20.53 -7.49
N LEU A 25 7.14 19.23 -7.72
CA LEU A 25 7.83 18.79 -8.94
C LEU A 25 7.07 19.19 -10.20
N PRO A 26 7.74 19.30 -11.37
CA PRO A 26 7.08 19.49 -12.64
C PRO A 26 5.91 18.54 -12.83
N PHE A 27 4.87 19.01 -13.53
CA PHE A 27 3.60 18.26 -13.71
C PHE A 27 2.80 18.01 -12.43
N LEU A 28 3.09 18.72 -11.33
CA LEU A 28 2.38 18.60 -10.06
C LEU A 28 2.32 17.16 -9.51
N LEU A 29 3.35 16.37 -9.78
CA LEU A 29 3.42 14.97 -9.37
C LEU A 29 3.43 14.78 -7.85
N CYS A 30 4.24 15.58 -7.16
CA CYS A 30 4.31 15.58 -5.69
C CYS A 30 5.15 16.78 -5.18
N ASN A 31 5.05 17.05 -3.88
CA ASN A 31 6.02 17.94 -3.22
C ASN A 31 7.33 17.20 -3.01
N VAL A 32 8.44 17.90 -3.16
CA VAL A 32 9.78 17.34 -2.97
C VAL A 32 9.99 17.07 -1.48
N PRO A 33 10.37 15.85 -1.08
CA PRO A 33 10.66 15.54 0.30
C PRO A 33 11.96 16.19 0.78
N THR A 34 12.09 16.44 2.06
CA THR A 34 13.36 16.80 2.69
C THR A 34 14.30 15.59 2.73
N VAL A 35 15.60 15.82 2.94
CA VAL A 35 16.59 14.74 3.08
C VAL A 35 16.18 13.75 4.17
N GLY A 36 15.72 14.24 5.33
CA GLY A 36 15.25 13.39 6.42
C GLY A 36 14.02 12.55 6.04
N GLN A 37 13.03 13.16 5.38
CA GLN A 37 11.85 12.44 4.88
C GLN A 37 12.22 11.39 3.83
N SER A 38 13.19 11.70 2.96
CA SER A 38 13.68 10.77 1.94
C SER A 38 14.36 9.55 2.53
N PHE A 39 15.05 9.69 3.65
CA PHE A 39 15.61 8.55 4.37
C PHE A 39 14.52 7.56 4.80
N TYR A 40 13.43 8.03 5.39
CA TYR A 40 12.31 7.15 5.78
C TYR A 40 11.60 6.54 4.57
N ILE A 41 11.44 7.30 3.50
CA ILE A 41 10.90 6.79 2.24
C ILE A 41 11.80 5.67 1.71
N ALA A 42 13.13 5.88 1.72
CA ALA A 42 14.08 4.87 1.29
C ALA A 42 14.01 3.60 2.14
N VAL A 43 13.89 3.72 3.46
CA VAL A 43 13.70 2.57 4.34
C VAL A 43 12.43 1.78 3.98
N LEU A 44 11.30 2.45 3.76
CA LEU A 44 10.04 1.80 3.37
C LEU A 44 10.18 1.06 2.02
N VAL A 45 10.83 1.69 1.04
CA VAL A 45 11.08 1.10 -0.29
C VAL A 45 12.02 -0.11 -0.16
N ILE A 46 13.13 0.04 0.55
CA ILE A 46 14.12 -1.03 0.75
C ILE A 46 13.47 -2.23 1.46
N LEU A 47 12.68 -2.02 2.50
CA LEU A 47 11.96 -3.10 3.18
C LEU A 47 11.03 -3.85 2.22
N ASN A 48 10.26 -3.13 1.39
CA ASN A 48 9.40 -3.77 0.38
C ASN A 48 10.22 -4.58 -0.64
N ILE A 49 11.37 -4.06 -1.11
CA ILE A 49 12.26 -4.77 -2.05
C ILE A 49 12.86 -6.00 -1.37
N VAL A 50 13.39 -5.86 -0.16
CA VAL A 50 14.00 -6.98 0.57
C VAL A 50 12.98 -8.09 0.80
N PHE A 51 11.79 -7.76 1.32
CA PHE A 51 10.75 -8.76 1.54
C PHE A 51 10.20 -9.37 0.24
N LEU A 52 10.27 -8.65 -0.87
CA LEU A 52 9.94 -9.21 -2.18
C LEU A 52 11.04 -10.15 -2.71
N ALA A 53 12.31 -9.88 -2.44
CA ALA A 53 13.44 -10.58 -3.07
C ALA A 53 13.91 -11.82 -2.32
N ILE A 54 13.74 -11.90 -0.99
CA ILE A 54 14.33 -12.95 -0.16
C ILE A 54 13.34 -14.04 0.25
N GLY A 55 13.89 -15.22 0.64
CA GLY A 55 13.13 -16.26 1.33
C GLY A 55 12.31 -17.17 0.41
N TYR A 56 12.60 -17.23 -0.88
CA TYR A 56 12.01 -18.21 -1.78
C TYR A 56 12.65 -19.58 -1.61
N LYS A 57 11.81 -20.61 -1.48
CA LYS A 57 12.22 -22.01 -1.49
C LYS A 57 11.49 -22.72 -2.61
N THR A 58 12.19 -23.14 -3.65
CA THR A 58 11.60 -23.85 -4.78
C THR A 58 11.56 -25.36 -4.48
N ALA A 59 10.53 -26.03 -4.94
CA ALA A 59 10.42 -27.49 -4.88
C ALA A 59 11.05 -28.17 -6.12
N TRP A 60 11.42 -27.40 -7.15
CA TRP A 60 12.04 -27.89 -8.36
C TRP A 60 13.48 -28.39 -8.10
N PRO A 61 13.94 -29.51 -8.70
CA PRO A 61 13.27 -30.39 -9.65
C PRO A 61 12.45 -31.52 -9.03
N ASN A 62 12.38 -31.62 -7.71
CA ASN A 62 11.76 -32.74 -6.96
C ASN A 62 10.21 -32.65 -6.91
N GLN A 63 9.57 -32.29 -7.95
CA GLN A 63 8.14 -32.19 -8.28
C GLN A 63 7.14 -32.80 -7.26
N THR A 64 7.24 -32.45 -6.01
CA THR A 64 6.19 -32.75 -5.02
C THR A 64 5.01 -31.80 -5.13
N ASN A 65 5.17 -30.73 -5.91
CA ASN A 65 4.13 -29.72 -6.08
C ASN A 65 3.30 -30.02 -7.34
N GLN A 66 2.12 -30.61 -7.13
CA GLN A 66 1.18 -30.95 -8.19
C GLN A 66 0.52 -29.74 -8.87
N TRP A 67 0.71 -28.51 -8.33
CA TRP A 67 0.05 -27.29 -8.80
C TRP A 67 0.73 -26.65 -10.02
N TYR A 68 2.02 -26.92 -10.24
CA TYR A 68 2.79 -26.27 -11.30
C TYR A 68 3.45 -27.28 -12.22
N GLN A 69 3.37 -27.06 -13.54
CA GLN A 69 3.90 -27.95 -14.55
C GLN A 69 5.41 -27.76 -14.78
N ASN A 70 5.95 -26.61 -14.40
CA ASN A 70 7.34 -26.26 -14.59
C ASN A 70 7.82 -25.20 -13.58
N HIS A 71 9.14 -25.03 -13.48
CA HIS A 71 9.78 -24.10 -12.57
C HIS A 71 9.37 -22.63 -12.78
N TYR A 72 9.11 -22.23 -14.03
CA TYR A 72 8.65 -20.88 -14.34
C TYR A 72 7.29 -20.57 -13.71
N GLN A 73 6.32 -21.48 -13.82
CA GLN A 73 5.01 -21.31 -13.19
C GLN A 73 5.11 -21.26 -11.66
N GLU A 74 5.97 -22.09 -11.07
CA GLU A 74 6.22 -22.08 -9.62
C GLU A 74 6.75 -20.73 -9.15
N LEU A 75 7.81 -20.21 -9.79
CA LEU A 75 8.38 -18.91 -9.45
C LEU A 75 7.38 -17.79 -9.65
N MET A 76 6.65 -17.79 -10.76
CA MET A 76 5.63 -16.78 -11.04
C MET A 76 4.54 -16.77 -9.95
N ALA A 77 4.09 -17.94 -9.49
CA ALA A 77 3.13 -18.05 -8.41
C ALA A 77 3.66 -17.50 -7.09
N TYR A 78 4.91 -17.78 -6.75
CA TYR A 78 5.52 -17.25 -5.54
C TYR A 78 5.64 -15.72 -5.58
N PHE A 79 6.04 -15.14 -6.70
CA PHE A 79 6.06 -13.68 -6.88
C PHE A 79 4.66 -13.09 -6.82
N MET A 80 3.68 -13.73 -7.46
CA MET A 80 2.28 -13.30 -7.43
C MET A 80 1.75 -13.27 -5.97
N TRP A 81 1.91 -14.33 -5.21
CA TRP A 81 1.45 -14.38 -3.82
C TRP A 81 2.20 -13.39 -2.94
N ARG A 82 3.52 -13.29 -3.10
CA ARG A 82 4.34 -12.38 -2.30
C ARG A 82 3.96 -10.92 -2.52
N THR A 83 3.70 -10.51 -3.76
CA THR A 83 3.25 -9.14 -4.06
C THR A 83 1.87 -8.86 -3.47
N GLY A 84 0.93 -9.82 -3.51
CA GLY A 84 -0.39 -9.70 -2.86
C GLY A 84 -0.26 -9.54 -1.34
N VAL A 85 0.54 -10.35 -0.69
CA VAL A 85 0.80 -10.27 0.76
C VAL A 85 1.45 -8.94 1.13
N LEU A 86 2.44 -8.47 0.36
CA LEU A 86 3.09 -7.18 0.61
C LEU A 86 2.13 -6.00 0.42
N ALA A 87 1.22 -6.07 -0.55
CA ALA A 87 0.16 -5.08 -0.67
C ALA A 87 -0.67 -5.03 0.63
N PHE A 88 -1.10 -6.17 1.16
CA PHE A 88 -1.85 -6.23 2.42
C PHE A 88 -1.04 -5.75 3.63
N CYS A 89 0.25 -6.11 3.74
CA CYS A 89 1.14 -5.62 4.81
C CYS A 89 1.27 -4.08 4.81
N ASN A 90 1.20 -3.46 3.63
CA ASN A 90 1.26 -2.01 3.50
C ASN A 90 -0.05 -1.32 3.93
N MET A 91 -1.21 -2.00 3.94
CA MET A 91 -2.51 -1.38 4.25
C MET A 91 -2.60 -0.82 5.69
N PRO A 92 -2.25 -1.54 6.76
CA PRO A 92 -2.26 -0.98 8.11
C PRO A 92 -1.41 0.28 8.25
N VAL A 93 -0.22 0.27 7.63
CA VAL A 93 0.68 1.43 7.63
C VAL A 93 0.08 2.60 6.86
N LEU A 94 -0.59 2.32 5.73
CA LEU A 94 -1.30 3.29 4.92
C LEU A 94 -2.41 4.00 5.72
N PHE A 95 -3.23 3.24 6.44
CA PHE A 95 -4.28 3.79 7.30
C PHE A 95 -3.72 4.54 8.51
N LEU A 96 -2.66 4.00 9.13
CA LEU A 96 -1.99 4.62 10.26
C LEU A 96 -1.43 6.02 9.90
N PHE A 97 -0.78 6.14 8.75
CA PHE A 97 -0.18 7.40 8.33
C PHE A 97 -1.20 8.45 7.88
N SER A 98 -2.42 8.06 7.49
CA SER A 98 -3.50 9.00 7.19
C SER A 98 -4.25 9.48 8.45
N SER A 99 -4.14 8.77 9.56
CA SER A 99 -4.88 9.02 10.79
C SER A 99 -4.40 10.29 11.50
N ARG A 100 -5.34 11.17 11.88
CA ARG A 100 -5.03 12.39 12.67
C ARG A 100 -4.81 12.10 14.16
N ASN A 101 -5.33 10.96 14.65
CA ASN A 101 -5.19 10.50 16.02
C ASN A 101 -4.15 9.37 16.13
N ASN A 102 -3.12 9.43 15.31
CA ASN A 102 -2.05 8.46 15.27
C ASN A 102 -1.12 8.61 16.47
N ILE A 103 -0.89 7.52 17.21
CA ILE A 103 0.03 7.47 18.35
C ILE A 103 1.46 7.86 17.94
N LEU A 104 1.86 7.63 16.71
CA LEU A 104 3.18 7.99 16.20
C LEU A 104 3.38 9.50 16.14
N LEU A 105 2.33 10.32 15.94
CA LEU A 105 2.41 11.77 15.99
C LEU A 105 2.89 12.24 17.37
N TRP A 106 2.37 11.62 18.43
CA TRP A 106 2.77 11.91 19.78
C TRP A 106 4.18 11.36 20.11
N LEU A 107 4.47 10.13 19.67
CA LEU A 107 5.76 9.48 19.97
C LEU A 107 6.95 10.13 19.25
N THR A 108 6.77 10.54 17.99
CA THR A 108 7.86 11.11 17.17
C THR A 108 7.90 12.63 17.22
N ASN A 109 6.84 13.27 17.69
CA ASN A 109 6.64 14.72 17.61
C ASN A 109 6.74 15.26 16.17
N TRP A 110 6.41 14.42 15.17
CA TRP A 110 6.38 14.83 13.77
C TRP A 110 5.06 15.49 13.39
N SER A 111 5.11 16.35 12.37
CA SER A 111 3.90 16.97 11.85
C SER A 111 3.04 15.96 11.10
N HIS A 112 1.71 16.15 11.13
CA HIS A 112 0.79 15.35 10.33
C HIS A 112 1.08 15.43 8.82
N SER A 113 1.63 16.57 8.34
CA SER A 113 2.03 16.73 6.93
C SER A 113 3.14 15.76 6.52
N THR A 114 4.10 15.47 7.42
CA THR A 114 5.13 14.45 7.20
C THR A 114 4.51 13.07 7.06
N TYR A 115 3.57 12.68 7.95
CA TYR A 115 2.86 11.41 7.83
C TYR A 115 2.00 11.33 6.56
N MET A 116 1.39 12.43 6.14
CA MET A 116 0.68 12.50 4.86
C MET A 116 1.60 12.36 3.64
N LEU A 117 2.87 12.78 3.74
CA LEU A 117 3.87 12.50 2.72
C LEU A 117 4.19 10.99 2.68
N LEU A 118 4.43 10.37 3.83
CA LEU A 118 4.70 8.93 3.93
C LEU A 118 3.49 8.10 3.49
N HIS A 119 2.26 8.50 3.83
CA HIS A 119 1.03 7.90 3.32
C HIS A 119 1.01 7.84 1.79
N ARG A 120 1.36 8.93 1.12
CA ARG A 120 1.42 8.97 -0.36
C ARG A 120 2.46 8.01 -0.95
N TRP A 121 3.59 7.82 -0.28
CA TRP A 121 4.62 6.88 -0.73
C TRP A 121 4.21 5.42 -0.51
N ILE A 122 3.64 5.10 0.65
CA ILE A 122 3.08 3.76 0.90
C ILE A 122 1.93 3.46 -0.07
N ALA A 123 1.09 4.44 -0.40
CA ALA A 123 0.01 4.26 -1.39
C ALA A 123 0.55 3.87 -2.78
N ARG A 124 1.69 4.44 -3.19
CA ARG A 124 2.36 4.06 -4.45
C ARG A 124 2.92 2.65 -4.38
N LEU A 125 3.54 2.27 -3.25
CA LEU A 125 4.04 0.91 -3.04
C LEU A 125 2.88 -0.09 -3.02
N PHE A 126 1.81 0.22 -2.31
CA PHE A 126 0.58 -0.59 -2.28
C PHE A 126 0.03 -0.79 -3.70
N LEU A 127 -0.14 0.28 -4.48
CA LEU A 127 -0.62 0.17 -5.86
C LEU A 127 0.34 -0.64 -6.74
N LEU A 128 1.65 -0.39 -6.66
CA LEU A 128 2.66 -1.14 -7.42
C LEU A 128 2.58 -2.64 -7.12
N GLN A 129 2.51 -3.02 -5.85
CA GLN A 129 2.37 -4.41 -5.42
C GLN A 129 1.04 -5.02 -5.90
N THR A 130 -0.06 -4.27 -5.81
CA THR A 130 -1.37 -4.70 -6.30
C THR A 130 -1.36 -4.94 -7.81
N LEU A 131 -0.78 -4.04 -8.59
CA LEU A 131 -0.68 -4.19 -10.05
C LEU A 131 0.22 -5.36 -10.44
N LEU A 132 1.38 -5.51 -9.79
CA LEU A 132 2.26 -6.65 -10.03
C LEU A 132 1.54 -7.97 -9.70
N HIS A 133 0.85 -8.05 -8.57
CA HIS A 133 0.03 -9.21 -8.21
C HIS A 133 -1.00 -9.52 -9.28
N SER A 134 -1.76 -8.52 -9.72
CA SER A 134 -2.84 -8.70 -10.71
C SER A 134 -2.31 -9.12 -12.08
N ILE A 135 -1.19 -8.53 -12.54
CA ILE A 135 -0.57 -8.89 -13.82
C ILE A 135 0.00 -10.31 -13.76
N LEU A 136 0.72 -10.65 -12.69
CA LEU A 136 1.28 -11.99 -12.51
C LEU A 136 0.17 -13.05 -12.41
N ALA A 137 -0.94 -12.75 -11.72
CA ALA A 137 -2.11 -13.61 -11.67
C ALA A 137 -2.69 -13.84 -13.06
N LEU A 138 -2.90 -12.76 -13.83
CA LEU A 138 -3.43 -12.86 -15.19
C LEU A 138 -2.55 -13.76 -16.07
N VAL A 139 -1.23 -13.54 -16.06
CA VAL A 139 -0.28 -14.33 -16.88
C VAL A 139 -0.21 -15.77 -16.40
N LEU A 140 -0.16 -16.02 -15.09
CA LEU A 140 -0.11 -17.38 -14.53
C LEU A 140 -1.36 -18.19 -14.89
N TYR A 141 -2.54 -17.62 -14.68
CA TYR A 141 -3.81 -18.32 -14.97
C TYR A 141 -4.04 -18.57 -16.45
N GLN A 142 -3.52 -17.70 -17.32
CA GLN A 142 -3.48 -17.97 -18.78
C GLN A 142 -2.53 -19.12 -19.10
N ASN A 143 -1.31 -19.12 -18.55
CA ASN A 143 -0.31 -20.16 -18.79
C ASN A 143 -0.70 -21.54 -18.24
N THR A 144 -1.52 -21.59 -17.18
CA THR A 144 -2.06 -22.85 -16.63
C THR A 144 -3.38 -23.28 -17.27
N GLY A 145 -3.92 -22.49 -18.21
CA GLY A 145 -5.22 -22.77 -18.84
C GLY A 145 -6.44 -22.58 -17.91
N SER A 146 -6.23 -22.07 -16.70
CA SER A 146 -7.27 -21.92 -15.67
C SER A 146 -8.04 -20.60 -15.76
N TYR A 147 -7.64 -19.71 -16.67
CA TYR A 147 -8.15 -18.33 -16.76
C TYR A 147 -9.66 -18.27 -16.98
N ALA A 148 -10.17 -19.00 -17.97
CA ALA A 148 -11.60 -18.98 -18.32
C ALA A 148 -12.51 -19.41 -17.15
N LYS A 149 -12.07 -20.41 -16.38
CA LYS A 149 -12.78 -20.86 -15.18
C LYS A 149 -12.72 -19.83 -14.07
N SER A 150 -11.56 -19.19 -13.88
CA SER A 150 -11.35 -18.23 -12.78
C SER A 150 -12.12 -16.94 -12.99
N LEU A 151 -12.31 -16.47 -14.23
CA LEU A 151 -13.09 -15.27 -14.54
C LEU A 151 -14.52 -15.27 -13.98
N THR A 152 -15.12 -16.44 -13.84
CA THR A 152 -16.50 -16.60 -13.34
C THR A 152 -16.57 -16.73 -11.82
N THR A 153 -15.44 -16.80 -11.13
CA THR A 153 -15.40 -16.97 -9.69
C THR A 153 -15.52 -15.62 -8.96
N LEU A 154 -16.26 -15.61 -7.86
CA LEU A 154 -16.48 -14.38 -7.08
C LEU A 154 -15.18 -13.81 -6.50
N TRP A 155 -14.24 -14.65 -6.06
CA TRP A 155 -12.96 -14.18 -5.54
C TRP A 155 -12.14 -13.44 -6.59
N TRP A 156 -12.15 -13.88 -7.86
CA TRP A 156 -11.49 -13.17 -8.95
C TRP A 156 -12.14 -11.81 -9.21
N ILE A 157 -13.47 -11.78 -9.30
CA ILE A 157 -14.24 -10.54 -9.52
C ILE A 157 -13.95 -9.52 -8.44
N TRP A 158 -13.97 -9.92 -7.16
CA TRP A 158 -13.64 -9.02 -6.05
C TRP A 158 -12.18 -8.55 -6.07
N GLY A 159 -11.24 -9.39 -6.51
CA GLY A 159 -9.85 -8.98 -6.77
C GLY A 159 -9.75 -7.88 -7.83
N CYS A 160 -10.49 -8.02 -8.94
CA CYS A 160 -10.59 -7.00 -9.98
C CYS A 160 -11.20 -5.70 -9.44
N VAL A 161 -12.29 -5.78 -8.66
CA VAL A 161 -12.92 -4.61 -8.01
C VAL A 161 -11.91 -3.89 -7.10
N ALA A 162 -11.19 -4.62 -6.26
CA ALA A 162 -10.16 -4.06 -5.38
C ALA A 162 -9.04 -3.37 -6.17
N THR A 163 -8.55 -4.00 -7.23
CA THR A 163 -7.48 -3.44 -8.09
C THR A 163 -7.93 -2.16 -8.78
N VAL A 164 -9.13 -2.14 -9.37
CA VAL A 164 -9.69 -0.95 -10.02
C VAL A 164 -9.88 0.18 -9.02
N ALA A 165 -10.41 -0.12 -7.83
CA ALA A 165 -10.57 0.86 -6.76
C ALA A 165 -9.22 1.44 -6.32
N ALA A 166 -8.17 0.61 -6.18
CA ALA A 166 -6.81 1.06 -5.85
C ALA A 166 -6.21 1.99 -6.92
N VAL A 167 -6.42 1.69 -8.20
CA VAL A 167 -6.01 2.56 -9.32
C VAL A 167 -6.72 3.90 -9.25
N ILE A 168 -8.05 3.91 -9.10
CA ILE A 168 -8.84 5.14 -8.99
C ILE A 168 -8.38 5.98 -7.79
N LEU A 169 -8.12 5.35 -6.62
CA LEU A 169 -7.59 6.02 -5.43
C LEU A 169 -6.33 6.81 -5.72
N VAL A 170 -5.35 6.23 -6.41
CA VAL A 170 -4.08 6.89 -6.67
C VAL A 170 -4.23 7.96 -7.76
N LEU A 171 -4.96 7.68 -8.83
CA LEU A 171 -5.19 8.64 -9.92
C LEU A 171 -5.95 9.88 -9.45
N THR A 172 -7.02 9.70 -8.66
CA THR A 172 -7.80 10.82 -8.12
C THR A 172 -7.04 11.59 -7.03
N SER A 173 -6.01 11.00 -6.43
CA SER A 173 -5.16 11.64 -5.41
C SER A 173 -4.05 12.53 -5.98
N MET A 174 -3.96 12.69 -7.31
CA MET A 174 -2.97 13.56 -7.92
C MET A 174 -3.14 15.01 -7.47
N LEU A 175 -2.01 15.74 -7.34
CA LEU A 175 -2.00 17.09 -6.77
C LEU A 175 -2.90 18.06 -7.53
N VAL A 176 -2.98 17.95 -8.85
CA VAL A 176 -3.83 18.79 -9.71
C VAL A 176 -5.30 18.68 -9.31
N LEU A 177 -5.80 17.45 -9.15
CA LEU A 177 -7.21 17.23 -8.81
C LEU A 177 -7.52 17.71 -7.38
N ARG A 178 -6.62 17.44 -6.44
CA ARG A 178 -6.77 17.90 -5.05
C ARG A 178 -6.77 19.42 -4.92
N GLN A 179 -6.03 20.14 -5.78
CA GLN A 179 -6.01 21.60 -5.76
C GLN A 179 -7.26 22.21 -6.39
N ARG A 180 -7.81 21.57 -7.44
CA ARG A 180 -8.96 22.12 -8.19
C ARG A 180 -10.33 21.74 -7.60
N ALA A 181 -10.44 20.55 -7.02
CA ALA A 181 -11.70 19.97 -6.56
C ALA A 181 -11.49 19.11 -5.29
N TYR A 182 -11.09 19.77 -4.19
CA TYR A 182 -10.71 19.07 -2.95
C TYR A 182 -11.85 18.22 -2.35
N GLU A 183 -13.07 18.72 -2.31
CA GLU A 183 -14.23 18.00 -1.75
C GLU A 183 -14.55 16.76 -2.59
N LEU A 184 -14.54 16.90 -3.91
CA LEU A 184 -14.76 15.77 -4.82
C LEU A 184 -13.67 14.71 -4.64
N PHE A 185 -12.39 15.13 -4.57
CA PHE A 185 -11.29 14.24 -4.25
C PHE A 185 -11.53 13.50 -2.92
N LEU A 186 -11.90 14.22 -1.85
CA LEU A 186 -12.04 13.63 -0.53
C LEU A 186 -13.16 12.58 -0.48
N ILE A 187 -14.33 12.89 -1.06
CA ILE A 187 -15.47 11.97 -1.12
C ILE A 187 -15.12 10.73 -1.93
N THR A 188 -14.59 10.92 -3.14
CA THR A 188 -14.19 9.82 -4.03
C THR A 188 -13.13 8.95 -3.36
N HIS A 189 -12.15 9.55 -2.69
CA HIS A 189 -11.09 8.83 -2.00
C HIS A 189 -11.63 7.94 -0.88
N ILE A 190 -12.52 8.46 -0.05
CA ILE A 190 -13.13 7.68 1.04
C ILE A 190 -13.98 6.53 0.49
N VAL A 191 -14.82 6.80 -0.50
CA VAL A 191 -15.69 5.77 -1.11
C VAL A 191 -14.85 4.67 -1.75
N MET A 192 -13.84 5.03 -2.55
CA MET A 192 -12.97 4.07 -3.20
C MET A 192 -12.12 3.29 -2.19
N ALA A 193 -11.70 3.90 -1.07
CA ALA A 193 -10.99 3.20 -0.01
C ALA A 193 -11.86 2.13 0.64
N VAL A 194 -13.13 2.42 0.90
CA VAL A 194 -14.09 1.42 1.42
C VAL A 194 -14.29 0.29 0.41
N ILE A 195 -14.53 0.61 -0.87
CA ILE A 195 -14.70 -0.39 -1.93
C ILE A 195 -13.43 -1.27 -2.06
N CYS A 196 -12.24 -0.67 -1.99
CA CYS A 196 -10.98 -1.39 -2.05
C CYS A 196 -10.85 -2.39 -0.88
N VAL A 197 -11.12 -1.95 0.35
CA VAL A 197 -11.05 -2.82 1.55
C VAL A 197 -12.07 -3.96 1.47
N VAL A 198 -13.31 -3.66 1.07
CA VAL A 198 -14.37 -4.66 0.89
C VAL A 198 -14.00 -5.65 -0.21
N GLY A 199 -13.47 -5.16 -1.34
CA GLY A 199 -12.99 -5.99 -2.44
C GLY A 199 -11.86 -6.92 -2.01
N CYS A 200 -10.86 -6.40 -1.29
CA CYS A 200 -9.77 -7.19 -0.71
C CYS A 200 -10.29 -8.25 0.26
N TRP A 201 -11.27 -7.89 1.11
CA TRP A 201 -11.89 -8.81 2.04
C TRP A 201 -12.52 -10.01 1.34
N TYR A 202 -13.44 -9.77 0.40
CA TYR A 202 -14.12 -10.84 -0.32
C TYR A 202 -13.18 -11.62 -1.23
N HIS A 203 -12.17 -10.98 -1.81
CA HIS A 203 -11.13 -11.65 -2.60
C HIS A 203 -10.43 -12.73 -1.77
N VAL A 204 -10.01 -12.41 -0.55
CA VAL A 204 -9.27 -13.35 0.31
C VAL A 204 -10.21 -14.33 0.99
N TYR A 205 -11.34 -13.86 1.55
CA TYR A 205 -12.28 -14.70 2.27
C TYR A 205 -12.89 -15.80 1.39
N ILE A 206 -13.33 -15.45 0.18
CA ILE A 206 -13.90 -16.43 -0.75
C ILE A 206 -12.82 -17.33 -1.36
N GLY A 207 -11.61 -16.77 -1.60
CA GLY A 207 -10.52 -17.50 -2.21
C GLY A 207 -9.83 -18.52 -1.29
N TYR A 208 -9.76 -18.23 0.01
CA TYR A 208 -8.91 -18.99 0.95
C TYR A 208 -9.56 -19.36 2.28
N GLU A 209 -10.79 -18.93 2.57
CA GLU A 209 -11.58 -19.32 3.77
C GLU A 209 -10.77 -19.24 5.09
N ASN A 210 -10.03 -18.18 5.30
CA ASN A 210 -9.14 -17.96 6.46
C ASN A 210 -7.98 -18.95 6.62
N THR A 211 -7.68 -19.77 5.62
CA THR A 211 -6.67 -20.84 5.72
C THR A 211 -5.26 -20.30 5.97
N PHE A 212 -4.92 -19.13 5.44
CA PHE A 212 -3.57 -18.57 5.49
C PHE A 212 -3.43 -17.33 6.37
N GLY A 213 -4.51 -16.81 6.96
CA GLY A 213 -4.50 -15.64 7.83
C GLY A 213 -4.17 -14.32 7.13
N TYR A 214 -4.35 -14.22 5.82
CA TYR A 214 -4.09 -12.99 5.05
C TYR A 214 -5.00 -11.84 5.47
N GLU A 215 -6.21 -12.12 5.92
CA GLU A 215 -7.20 -11.17 6.42
C GLU A 215 -6.75 -10.45 7.70
N THR A 216 -5.76 -10.96 8.41
CA THR A 216 -5.21 -10.31 9.61
C THR A 216 -4.72 -8.89 9.32
N TRP A 217 -4.13 -8.67 8.15
CA TRP A 217 -3.70 -7.34 7.71
C TRP A 217 -4.87 -6.39 7.46
N LEU A 218 -5.99 -6.92 6.96
CA LEU A 218 -7.22 -6.16 6.76
C LEU A 218 -7.87 -5.81 8.10
N TYR A 219 -7.92 -6.75 9.04
CA TYR A 219 -8.38 -6.48 10.42
C TYR A 219 -7.58 -5.36 11.06
N ALA A 220 -6.24 -5.41 10.97
CA ALA A 220 -5.38 -4.36 11.51
C ALA A 220 -5.66 -3.00 10.85
N ALA A 221 -5.80 -2.94 9.53
CA ALA A 221 -6.10 -1.71 8.81
C ALA A 221 -7.47 -1.13 9.21
N ILE A 222 -8.52 -1.98 9.28
CA ILE A 222 -9.87 -1.59 9.70
C ILE A 222 -9.87 -1.11 11.15
N ALA A 223 -9.18 -1.80 12.05
CA ALA A 223 -9.08 -1.43 13.46
C ALA A 223 -8.42 -0.05 13.63
N ILE A 224 -7.34 0.23 12.92
CA ILE A 224 -6.67 1.54 12.93
C ILE A 224 -7.62 2.64 12.43
N TRP A 225 -8.32 2.38 11.32
CA TRP A 225 -9.26 3.35 10.76
C TRP A 225 -10.45 3.61 11.69
N PHE A 226 -11.02 2.56 12.25
CA PHE A 226 -12.14 2.64 13.20
C PHE A 226 -11.72 3.42 14.46
N PHE A 227 -10.56 3.13 15.02
CA PHE A 227 -10.01 3.85 16.18
C PHE A 227 -9.91 5.36 15.91
N ASP A 228 -9.35 5.78 14.76
CA ASP A 228 -9.27 7.21 14.41
C ASP A 228 -10.66 7.85 14.33
N ARG A 229 -11.68 7.14 13.80
CA ARG A 229 -13.04 7.64 13.73
C ARG A 229 -13.68 7.80 15.11
N VAL A 230 -13.56 6.78 15.97
CA VAL A 230 -14.08 6.82 17.33
C VAL A 230 -13.48 7.98 18.12
N VAL A 231 -12.15 8.16 18.07
CA VAL A 231 -11.49 9.27 18.78
C VAL A 231 -11.94 10.63 18.23
N ARG A 232 -12.18 10.77 16.92
CA ARG A 232 -12.73 12.02 16.34
C ARG A 232 -14.10 12.32 16.87
N VAL A 233 -15.02 11.36 16.87
CA VAL A 233 -16.38 11.52 17.39
C VAL A 233 -16.32 11.89 18.87
N ALA A 234 -15.54 11.18 19.68
CA ALA A 234 -15.40 11.47 21.10
C ALA A 234 -14.88 12.89 21.38
N ARG A 235 -14.01 13.43 20.50
CA ARG A 235 -13.51 14.83 20.62
C ARG A 235 -14.56 15.87 20.23
N VAL A 236 -15.49 15.56 19.36
CA VAL A 236 -16.57 16.47 18.96
C VAL A 236 -17.68 16.52 20.00
N LEU A 237 -17.91 15.39 20.71
CA LEU A 237 -18.94 15.29 21.76
C LEU A 237 -18.49 15.88 23.12
N LYS A 238 -17.22 16.21 23.26
CA LYS A 238 -16.61 16.85 24.46
C LYS A 238 -16.60 18.38 24.35
#